data_a88c9fd80c21e10a182655e64fb1092b
#
_entry.id   a88c9fd80c21e10a182655e64fb1092b
#
_cell.length_a   1.000
_cell.length_b   1.000
_cell.length_c   1.000
_cell.angle_alpha   90.00
_cell.angle_beta   90.00
_cell.angle_gamma   90.00
#
_symmetry.space_group_name_H-M   'P 1'
#
loop_
_entity.id
_entity.type
_entity.pdbx_description
1 polymer ?
#
loop_
_entity_poly.entity_id
_entity_poly.type
_entity_poly.pdbx_seq_one_letter_code
_entity_poly.pdbx_strand_id
1 'polypeptide(L)'
;MPVVTEDKAQRRRGRYPKQFRKDAAALVIDQKRSVVDVARELGVVEQTLGNWVRQERVDRGEREGTTTEMREENVRLRREVKRLTMERDLLKRSVAFWVKEQDR
;
A
#
# COMPACT_ATOMS: atom_id res chain seq x y z
N MET A 1 -19.45 0.84 23.31
CA MET A 1 -19.10 -0.04 22.19
C MET A 1 -17.71 0.29 21.67
N PRO A 2 -16.71 -0.29 22.27
CA PRO A 2 -15.33 0.03 21.87
C PRO A 2 -14.98 -0.38 20.44
N VAL A 3 -15.64 -1.41 19.92
CA VAL A 3 -15.39 -1.91 18.57
C VAL A 3 -15.68 -0.87 17.50
N VAL A 4 -16.73 -0.07 17.70
CA VAL A 4 -17.11 0.96 16.73
C VAL A 4 -16.04 2.04 16.61
N THR A 5 -15.41 2.38 17.73
CA THR A 5 -14.35 3.38 17.75
C THR A 5 -13.11 2.91 16.98
N GLU A 6 -12.76 1.64 17.13
CA GLU A 6 -11.62 1.06 16.42
C GLU A 6 -11.88 1.05 14.91
N ASP A 7 -13.09 0.70 14.50
CA ASP A 7 -13.45 0.70 13.08
C ASP A 7 -13.31 2.09 12.47
N LYS A 8 -13.79 3.09 13.18
CA LYS A 8 -13.66 4.48 12.69
C LYS A 8 -12.20 4.91 12.55
N ALA A 9 -11.37 4.53 13.52
CA ALA A 9 -9.95 4.86 13.48
C ALA A 9 -9.27 4.20 12.28
N GLN A 10 -9.58 2.94 12.02
CA GLN A 10 -9.02 2.21 10.88
C GLN A 10 -9.49 2.82 9.56
N ARG A 11 -10.76 3.17 9.46
CA ARG A 11 -11.31 3.79 8.24
C ARG A 11 -10.62 5.11 7.93
N ARG A 12 -10.42 5.96 8.93
CA ARG A 12 -9.78 7.26 8.74
C ARG A 12 -8.33 7.12 8.30
N ARG A 13 -7.64 6.09 8.78
CA ARG A 13 -6.26 5.82 8.42
C ARG A 13 -6.12 5.07 7.11
N GLY A 14 -7.24 4.56 6.58
CA GLY A 14 -7.21 3.72 5.39
C GLY A 14 -6.42 2.44 5.61
N ARG A 15 -6.38 1.98 6.86
CA ARG A 15 -5.51 0.87 7.24
C ARG A 15 -6.29 -0.37 7.59
N TYR A 16 -6.58 -1.15 6.58
CA TYR A 16 -7.00 -2.52 6.79
C TYR A 16 -5.84 -3.42 6.43
N PRO A 17 -5.60 -4.50 7.19
CA PRO A 17 -4.53 -5.44 6.83
C PRO A 17 -4.73 -5.96 5.42
N LYS A 18 -3.62 -6.19 4.73
CA LYS A 18 -3.64 -6.69 3.36
C LYS A 18 -4.46 -7.97 3.24
N GLN A 19 -4.26 -8.90 4.18
CA GLN A 19 -4.98 -10.17 4.13
C GLN A 19 -6.50 -9.97 4.30
N PHE A 20 -6.89 -9.05 5.17
CA PHE A 20 -8.31 -8.74 5.35
C PHE A 20 -8.91 -8.19 4.06
N ARG A 21 -8.20 -7.31 3.38
CA ARG A 21 -8.68 -6.74 2.11
C ARG A 21 -8.85 -7.83 1.05
N LYS A 22 -7.90 -8.74 0.95
CA LYS A 22 -7.96 -9.84 0.00
C LYS A 22 -9.10 -10.80 0.32
N ASP A 23 -9.27 -11.14 1.58
CA ASP A 23 -10.35 -12.03 2.01
C ASP A 23 -11.72 -11.41 1.77
N ALA A 24 -11.88 -10.13 2.07
CA ALA A 24 -13.13 -9.43 1.82
C ALA A 24 -13.46 -9.40 0.33
N ALA A 25 -12.46 -9.11 -0.49
CA ALA A 25 -12.65 -9.12 -1.95
C ALA A 25 -13.01 -10.51 -2.45
N ALA A 26 -12.41 -11.55 -1.89
CA ALA A 26 -12.70 -12.94 -2.27
C ALA A 26 -14.14 -13.31 -1.96
N LEU A 27 -14.71 -12.82 -0.87
CA LEU A 27 -16.12 -13.06 -0.55
C LEU A 27 -17.03 -12.55 -1.65
N VAL A 28 -16.70 -11.40 -2.23
CA VAL A 28 -17.50 -10.83 -3.31
C VAL A 28 -17.29 -11.63 -4.60
N ILE A 29 -16.06 -11.90 -4.95
CA ILE A 29 -15.71 -12.51 -6.24
C ILE A 29 -16.06 -14.00 -6.27
N ASP A 30 -15.57 -14.75 -5.30
CA ASP A 30 -15.66 -16.21 -5.33
C ASP A 30 -17.04 -16.72 -4.92
N GLN A 31 -17.68 -16.06 -3.97
CA GLN A 31 -19.01 -16.44 -3.51
C GLN A 31 -20.12 -15.69 -4.26
N LYS A 32 -19.75 -14.87 -5.23
CA LYS A 32 -20.70 -14.11 -6.05
C LYS A 32 -21.70 -13.31 -5.22
N ARG A 33 -21.19 -12.71 -4.14
CA ARG A 33 -22.01 -11.87 -3.27
C ARG A 33 -21.90 -10.42 -3.71
N SER A 34 -22.90 -9.61 -3.36
CA SER A 34 -22.88 -8.21 -3.73
C SER A 34 -21.92 -7.43 -2.83
N VAL A 35 -21.30 -6.39 -3.39
CA VAL A 35 -20.42 -5.50 -2.64
C VAL A 35 -21.19 -4.86 -1.47
N VAL A 36 -22.44 -4.47 -1.73
CA VAL A 36 -23.30 -3.83 -0.72
C VAL A 36 -23.48 -4.73 0.50
N ASP A 37 -23.84 -5.98 0.25
CA ASP A 37 -24.12 -6.91 1.35
C ASP A 37 -22.88 -7.24 2.15
N VAL A 38 -21.77 -7.52 1.48
CA VAL A 38 -20.51 -7.84 2.16
C VAL A 38 -19.99 -6.64 2.94
N ALA A 39 -20.07 -5.45 2.34
CA ALA A 39 -19.65 -4.23 3.02
C ALA A 39 -20.45 -4.01 4.30
N ARG A 40 -21.76 -4.24 4.24
CA ARG A 40 -22.62 -4.09 5.40
C ARG A 40 -22.25 -5.08 6.49
N GLU A 41 -22.02 -6.33 6.13
CA GLU A 41 -21.67 -7.36 7.10
C GLU A 41 -20.32 -7.09 7.77
N LEU A 42 -19.36 -6.61 7.01
CA LEU A 42 -18.02 -6.36 7.52
C LEU A 42 -17.86 -4.99 8.16
N GLY A 43 -18.85 -4.13 8.04
CA GLY A 43 -18.76 -2.78 8.56
C GLY A 43 -17.77 -1.90 7.79
N VAL A 44 -17.62 -2.16 6.51
CA VAL A 44 -16.69 -1.45 5.63
C VAL A 44 -17.48 -0.54 4.71
N VAL A 45 -16.90 0.61 4.35
CA VAL A 45 -17.52 1.50 3.36
C VAL A 45 -17.58 0.78 2.03
N GLU A 46 -18.75 0.85 1.38
CA GLU A 46 -19.01 0.17 0.13
C GLU A 46 -17.99 0.50 -0.95
N GLN A 47 -17.65 1.78 -1.10
CA GLN A 47 -16.67 2.21 -2.09
C GLN A 47 -15.29 1.62 -1.80
N THR A 48 -14.93 1.53 -0.53
CA THR A 48 -13.65 0.93 -0.12
C THR A 48 -13.59 -0.53 -0.54
N LEU A 49 -14.64 -1.29 -0.24
CA LEU A 49 -14.70 -2.70 -0.62
C LEU A 49 -14.68 -2.85 -2.14
N GLY A 50 -15.39 -1.99 -2.85
CA GLY A 50 -15.37 -1.99 -4.31
C GLY A 50 -13.97 -1.81 -4.87
N ASN A 51 -13.18 -0.95 -4.27
CA ASN A 51 -11.79 -0.74 -4.67
C ASN A 51 -10.95 -1.99 -4.41
N TRP A 52 -11.17 -2.68 -3.30
CA TRP A 52 -10.47 -3.93 -3.00
C TRP A 52 -10.82 -5.03 -3.99
N VAL A 53 -12.09 -5.13 -4.37
CA VAL A 53 -12.55 -6.11 -5.36
C VAL A 53 -11.86 -5.84 -6.69
N ARG A 54 -11.81 -4.58 -7.11
CA ARG A 54 -11.15 -4.22 -8.37
C ARG A 54 -9.67 -4.58 -8.33
N GLN A 55 -9.00 -4.29 -7.22
CA GLN A 55 -7.59 -4.61 -7.06
C GLN A 55 -7.36 -6.12 -7.08
N GLU A 56 -8.22 -6.88 -6.43
CA GLU A 56 -8.09 -8.33 -6.41
C GLU A 56 -8.25 -8.93 -7.81
N ARG A 57 -9.14 -8.38 -8.62
CA ARG A 57 -9.29 -8.83 -10.00
C ARG A 57 -8.03 -8.56 -10.82
N VAL A 58 -7.39 -7.42 -10.57
CA VAL A 58 -6.11 -7.10 -11.21
C VAL A 58 -5.05 -8.10 -10.75
N ASP A 59 -4.97 -8.36 -9.46
CA ASP A 59 -3.97 -9.27 -8.88
C ASP A 59 -4.15 -10.71 -9.39
N ARG A 60 -5.38 -11.10 -9.71
CA ARG A 60 -5.68 -12.42 -10.28
C ARG A 60 -5.45 -12.47 -11.78
N GLY A 61 -5.11 -11.35 -12.41
CA GLY A 61 -4.93 -11.29 -13.85
C GLY A 61 -6.22 -11.21 -14.65
N GLU A 62 -7.36 -11.01 -14.00
CA GLU A 62 -8.66 -10.88 -14.67
C GLU A 62 -8.89 -9.50 -15.24
N ARG A 63 -8.07 -8.54 -14.86
CA ARG A 63 -8.21 -7.15 -15.28
C ARG A 63 -6.84 -6.52 -15.37
N GLU A 64 -6.62 -5.65 -16.35
CA GLU A 64 -5.37 -4.91 -16.47
C GLU A 64 -5.23 -3.87 -15.37
N GLY A 65 -4.00 -3.70 -14.90
CA GLY A 65 -3.67 -2.73 -13.88
C GLY A 65 -2.40 -3.11 -13.16
N THR A 66 -2.03 -2.27 -12.20
CA THR A 66 -0.83 -2.50 -11.39
C THR A 66 -1.18 -3.42 -10.23
N THR A 67 -0.52 -4.56 -10.15
CA THR A 67 -0.78 -5.52 -9.06
C THR A 67 -0.30 -4.97 -7.73
N THR A 68 -0.82 -5.55 -6.65
CA THR A 68 -0.39 -5.21 -5.30
C THR A 68 1.11 -5.44 -5.14
N GLU A 69 1.62 -6.56 -5.66
CA GLU A 69 3.03 -6.87 -5.60
C GLU A 69 3.89 -5.81 -6.31
N MET A 70 3.45 -5.39 -7.48
CA MET A 70 4.16 -4.34 -8.22
C MET A 70 4.15 -3.03 -7.47
N ARG A 71 3.06 -2.69 -6.82
CA ARG A 71 2.98 -1.47 -6.01
C ARG A 71 3.92 -1.52 -4.81
N GLU A 72 3.95 -2.66 -4.13
CA GLU A 72 4.84 -2.85 -2.99
C GLU A 72 6.29 -2.78 -3.42
N GLU A 73 6.63 -3.40 -4.55
CA GLU A 73 7.97 -3.33 -5.11
C GLU A 73 8.36 -1.91 -5.49
N ASN A 74 7.43 -1.16 -6.08
CA ASN A 74 7.69 0.25 -6.41
C ASN A 74 7.99 1.08 -5.18
N VAL A 75 7.22 0.89 -4.10
CA VAL A 75 7.47 1.60 -2.85
C VAL A 75 8.86 1.26 -2.31
N ARG A 76 9.21 -0.02 -2.32
CA ARG A 76 10.51 -0.48 -1.86
C ARG A 76 11.64 0.14 -2.68
N LEU A 77 11.50 0.10 -3.99
CA LEU A 77 12.52 0.65 -4.89
C LEU A 77 12.67 2.16 -4.74
N ARG A 78 11.58 2.88 -4.55
CA ARG A 78 11.65 4.32 -4.32
C ARG A 78 12.39 4.67 -3.03
N ARG A 79 12.16 3.90 -1.99
CA ARG A 79 12.88 4.06 -0.72
C ARG A 79 14.36 3.77 -0.90
N GLU A 80 14.69 2.73 -1.66
CA GLU A 80 16.05 2.35 -1.96
C GLU A 80 16.77 3.46 -2.75
N VAL A 81 16.13 3.99 -3.78
CA VAL A 81 16.68 5.10 -4.57
C VAL A 81 16.94 6.30 -3.68
N LYS A 82 15.99 6.63 -2.81
CA LYS A 82 16.13 7.76 -1.91
C LYS A 82 17.33 7.56 -0.98
N ARG A 83 17.47 6.38 -0.39
CA ARG A 83 18.58 6.04 0.50
C ARG A 83 19.92 6.16 -0.22
N LEU A 84 20.01 5.56 -1.42
CA LEU A 84 21.22 5.58 -2.20
C LEU A 84 21.60 6.99 -2.65
N THR A 85 20.59 7.80 -2.99
CA THR A 85 20.82 9.20 -3.37
C THR A 85 21.41 9.98 -2.19
N MET A 86 20.88 9.78 -1.00
CA MET A 86 21.38 10.44 0.19
C MET A 86 22.81 10.01 0.50
N GLU A 87 23.11 8.73 0.37
CA GLU A 87 24.46 8.21 0.58
C GLU A 87 25.43 8.81 -0.44
N ARG A 88 25.03 8.85 -1.70
CA ARG A 88 25.85 9.46 -2.75
C ARG A 88 26.15 10.93 -2.45
N ASP A 89 25.14 11.67 -2.05
CA ASP A 89 25.32 13.10 -1.76
C ASP A 89 26.21 13.32 -0.56
N LEU A 90 26.10 12.47 0.46
CA LEU A 90 26.96 12.52 1.62
C LEU A 90 28.41 12.24 1.23
N LEU A 91 28.63 11.22 0.43
CA LEU A 91 29.97 10.86 -0.04
C LEU A 91 30.57 11.98 -0.89
N LYS A 92 29.81 12.62 -1.75
CA LYS A 92 30.27 13.74 -2.54
C LYS A 92 30.76 14.89 -1.65
N ARG A 93 29.99 15.21 -0.63
CA ARG A 93 30.38 16.26 0.33
C ARG A 93 31.64 15.88 1.09
N SER A 94 31.76 14.62 1.47
CA SER A 94 32.93 14.12 2.19
C SER A 94 34.19 14.21 1.32
N VAL A 95 34.09 13.82 0.06
CA VAL A 95 35.22 13.92 -0.87
C VAL A 95 35.62 15.37 -1.07
N ALA A 96 34.66 16.25 -1.28
CA ALA A 96 34.95 17.70 -1.46
C ALA A 96 35.63 18.27 -0.21
N PHE A 97 35.22 17.88 0.96
CA PHE A 97 35.85 18.31 2.20
C PHE A 97 37.30 17.85 2.27
N TRP A 98 37.57 16.59 1.95
CA TRP A 98 38.93 16.04 1.99
C TRP A 98 39.84 16.75 1.00
N VAL A 99 39.37 16.99 -0.22
CA VAL A 99 40.18 17.72 -1.21
C VAL A 99 40.52 19.10 -0.72
N LYS A 100 39.55 19.80 -0.13
CA LYS A 100 39.76 21.14 0.38
C LYS A 100 40.79 21.16 1.54
N GLU A 101 40.72 20.15 2.41
CA GLU A 101 41.68 20.06 3.52
C GLU A 101 43.09 19.79 3.03
N GLN A 102 43.25 19.01 1.99
CA GLN A 102 44.60 18.72 1.44
C GLN A 102 45.21 19.89 0.70
N ASP A 103 44.43 20.83 0.23
CA ASP A 103 44.90 22.01 -0.49
C ASP A 103 45.46 23.09 0.43
N ARG A 104 45.44 22.91 1.75
CA ARG A 104 46.05 23.83 2.71
C ARG A 104 47.56 23.62 2.76
#